data_73bbbec0fc14f617df01942b4350113e
#
_entry.id   73bbbec0fc14f617df01942b4350113e
#
_cell.length_a   1.000
_cell.length_b   1.000
_cell.length_c   1.000
_cell.angle_alpha   90.00
_cell.angle_beta   90.00
_cell.angle_gamma   90.00
#
_symmetry.space_group_name_H-M   'P 1'
#
loop_
_entity.id
_entity.type
_entity.pdbx_description
1 polymer ?
#
loop_
_entity_poly.entity_id
_entity_poly.type
_entity_poly.pdbx_seq_one_letter_code
_entity_poly.pdbx_strand_id
1 'polypeptide(L)'
;MKKHLIAWGILSTMFMANTFAQKDIDRPIMGWSSWNTYHVNISEELIKQQADALIKHGLKEAGYNYINIDDGFSGHRDETGKMHPHPDRFPNGMKVVSDYIHSLGLKAGIYSDAGDNTCGSIYDNDANGVGSGLYGHEQQDMDLY
;
A
#
# COMPACT_ATOMS: atom_id res chain seq x y z
N MET A 1 -21.16 77.79 13.36
CA MET A 1 -20.78 76.55 14.11
C MET A 1 -20.78 75.39 13.13
N LYS A 2 -19.59 74.98 12.68
CA LYS A 2 -19.42 73.85 11.71
C LYS A 2 -19.06 72.61 12.54
N LYS A 3 -19.94 71.60 12.51
CA LYS A 3 -19.67 70.29 13.13
C LYS A 3 -18.88 69.45 12.16
N HIS A 4 -17.64 69.09 12.50
CA HIS A 4 -16.83 68.13 11.80
C HIS A 4 -17.20 66.70 12.23
N LEU A 5 -17.80 65.92 11.29
CA LEU A 5 -17.98 64.50 11.45
C LEU A 5 -16.68 63.81 11.04
N ILE A 6 -16.03 63.22 12.04
CA ILE A 6 -14.86 62.35 11.79
C ILE A 6 -15.42 60.96 11.52
N ALA A 7 -15.30 60.52 10.25
CA ALA A 7 -15.62 59.16 9.84
C ALA A 7 -14.43 58.25 10.22
N TRP A 8 -14.64 57.36 11.19
CA TRP A 8 -13.70 56.31 11.49
C TRP A 8 -13.86 55.18 10.48
N GLY A 9 -12.95 55.09 9.54
CA GLY A 9 -12.82 53.93 8.64
C GLY A 9 -12.22 52.77 9.40
N ILE A 10 -13.00 51.74 9.62
CA ILE A 10 -12.53 50.47 10.14
C ILE A 10 -11.83 49.74 8.97
N LEU A 11 -10.50 49.79 8.97
CA LEU A 11 -9.68 49.00 8.07
C LEU A 11 -9.66 47.56 8.56
N SER A 12 -10.57 46.72 8.03
CA SER A 12 -10.60 45.30 8.29
C SER A 12 -9.44 44.63 7.54
N THR A 13 -8.33 44.46 8.20
CA THR A 13 -7.25 43.61 7.70
C THR A 13 -7.69 42.17 7.74
N MET A 14 -8.11 41.63 6.60
CA MET A 14 -8.25 40.18 6.40
C MET A 14 -6.88 39.55 6.57
N PHE A 15 -6.62 38.98 7.73
CA PHE A 15 -5.56 38.03 7.92
C PHE A 15 -5.94 36.78 7.09
N MET A 16 -5.38 36.70 5.88
CA MET A 16 -5.32 35.41 5.18
C MET A 16 -4.41 34.51 5.98
N ALA A 17 -5.00 33.67 6.83
CA ALA A 17 -4.31 32.56 7.40
C ALA A 17 -3.91 31.65 6.24
N ASN A 18 -2.64 31.79 5.80
CA ASN A 18 -2.02 30.76 5.02
C ASN A 18 -1.95 29.52 5.92
N THR A 19 -2.95 28.66 5.82
CA THR A 19 -2.84 27.29 6.29
C THR A 19 -1.78 26.65 5.39
N PHE A 20 -0.51 26.76 5.82
CA PHE A 20 0.49 25.83 5.34
C PHE A 20 -0.10 24.46 5.65
N ALA A 21 -0.49 23.72 4.59
CA ALA A 21 -0.76 22.32 4.75
C ALA A 21 0.47 21.74 5.46
N GLN A 22 0.31 21.39 6.72
CA GLN A 22 1.36 20.78 7.50
C GLN A 22 1.72 19.54 6.71
N LYS A 23 2.93 19.57 6.10
CA LYS A 23 3.47 18.41 5.40
C LYS A 23 3.29 17.25 6.35
N ASP A 24 2.47 16.27 5.96
CA ASP A 24 2.21 15.12 6.81
C ASP A 24 3.56 14.63 7.32
N ILE A 25 3.77 14.73 8.63
CA ILE A 25 4.94 14.13 9.25
C ILE A 25 4.85 12.68 8.84
N ASP A 26 5.88 12.16 8.17
CA ASP A 26 5.94 10.79 7.71
C ASP A 26 5.65 9.86 8.89
N ARG A 27 4.38 9.54 9.04
CA ARG A 27 3.96 8.58 10.06
C ARG A 27 4.38 7.20 9.57
N PRO A 28 4.76 6.31 10.47
CA PRO A 28 4.95 4.92 10.10
C PRO A 28 3.74 4.39 9.32
N ILE A 29 3.98 3.58 8.32
CA ILE A 29 2.91 2.90 7.57
C ILE A 29 2.08 2.09 8.56
N MET A 30 0.79 2.41 8.64
CA MET A 30 -0.17 1.69 9.47
C MET A 30 -1.06 0.85 8.58
N GLY A 31 -1.07 -0.45 8.81
CA GLY A 31 -1.83 -1.38 8.00
C GLY A 31 -1.75 -2.81 8.53
N TRP A 32 -2.30 -3.71 7.74
CA TRP A 32 -2.22 -5.14 7.96
C TRP A 32 -1.20 -5.75 6.99
N SER A 33 -0.49 -6.77 7.43
CA SER A 33 0.44 -7.57 6.60
C SER A 33 0.13 -9.05 6.74
N SER A 34 0.25 -9.79 5.66
CA SER A 34 -0.18 -11.19 5.60
C SER A 34 0.75 -12.17 6.31
N TRP A 35 2.05 -11.85 6.43
CA TRP A 35 3.08 -12.81 6.80
C TRP A 35 2.86 -13.48 8.16
N ASN A 36 2.69 -12.71 9.22
CA ASN A 36 2.66 -13.25 10.58
C ASN A 36 1.56 -14.27 10.85
N THR A 37 0.50 -14.27 10.07
CA THR A 37 -0.63 -15.19 10.26
C THR A 37 -0.67 -16.27 9.21
N TYR A 38 -0.34 -15.93 7.97
CA TYR A 38 -0.60 -16.81 6.84
C TYR A 38 0.66 -17.31 6.14
N HIS A 39 1.82 -16.67 6.39
CA HIS A 39 3.05 -16.97 5.65
C HIS A 39 2.78 -16.92 4.14
N VAL A 40 3.23 -17.94 3.40
CA VAL A 40 2.97 -18.07 1.95
C VAL A 40 1.55 -18.54 1.61
N ASN A 41 0.74 -18.92 2.63
CA ASN A 41 -0.61 -19.45 2.42
C ASN A 41 -1.63 -18.32 2.23
N ILE A 42 -1.38 -17.47 1.27
CA ILE A 42 -2.23 -16.34 0.89
C ILE A 42 -2.93 -16.61 -0.46
N SER A 43 -3.99 -15.87 -0.70
CA SER A 43 -4.71 -15.92 -1.96
C SER A 43 -5.40 -14.58 -2.25
N GLU A 44 -5.78 -14.37 -3.50
CA GLU A 44 -6.59 -13.23 -3.92
C GLU A 44 -7.81 -13.03 -3.02
N GLU A 45 -8.56 -14.10 -2.76
CA GLU A 45 -9.75 -14.08 -1.93
C GLU A 45 -9.43 -13.70 -0.48
N LEU A 46 -8.37 -14.30 0.10
CA LEU A 46 -7.95 -13.99 1.47
C LEU A 46 -7.59 -12.50 1.62
N ILE A 47 -6.81 -11.96 0.69
CA ILE A 47 -6.39 -10.55 0.76
C ILE A 47 -7.62 -9.62 0.70
N LYS A 48 -8.58 -9.91 -0.18
CA LYS A 48 -9.84 -9.14 -0.26
C LYS A 48 -10.63 -9.21 1.04
N GLN A 49 -10.75 -10.40 1.64
CA GLN A 49 -11.43 -10.57 2.93
C GLN A 49 -10.76 -9.80 4.06
N GLN A 50 -9.42 -9.72 4.08
CA GLN A 50 -8.70 -8.93 5.08
C GLN A 50 -8.90 -7.42 4.88
N ALA A 51 -8.95 -6.96 3.63
CA ALA A 51 -9.29 -5.57 3.32
C ALA A 51 -10.70 -5.21 3.80
N ASP A 52 -11.70 -6.08 3.54
CA ASP A 52 -13.07 -5.91 4.04
C ASP A 52 -13.14 -5.91 5.57
N ALA A 53 -12.41 -6.81 6.22
CA ALA A 53 -12.36 -6.88 7.68
C ALA A 53 -11.79 -5.59 8.27
N LEU A 54 -10.74 -5.01 7.67
CA LEU A 54 -10.16 -3.75 8.10
C LEU A 54 -11.18 -2.61 8.07
N ILE A 55 -11.98 -2.51 7.01
CA ILE A 55 -13.08 -1.54 6.91
C ILE A 55 -14.16 -1.84 7.95
N LYS A 56 -14.65 -3.08 7.99
CA LYS A 56 -15.75 -3.51 8.85
C LYS A 56 -15.48 -3.24 10.34
N HIS A 57 -14.24 -3.35 10.76
CA HIS A 57 -13.85 -3.16 12.16
C HIS A 57 -13.39 -1.74 12.48
N GLY A 58 -13.57 -0.77 11.58
CA GLY A 58 -13.26 0.64 11.82
C GLY A 58 -11.77 0.96 11.89
N LEU A 59 -10.92 0.06 11.40
CA LEU A 59 -9.47 0.25 11.46
C LEU A 59 -9.00 1.33 10.48
N LYS A 60 -9.70 1.51 9.35
CA LYS A 60 -9.42 2.59 8.41
C LYS A 60 -9.58 3.97 9.07
N GLU A 61 -10.66 4.18 9.81
CA GLU A 61 -10.95 5.41 10.54
C GLU A 61 -9.91 5.66 11.63
N ALA A 62 -9.34 4.59 12.19
CA ALA A 62 -8.24 4.67 13.14
C ALA A 62 -6.86 4.93 12.49
N GLY A 63 -6.81 5.00 11.14
CA GLY A 63 -5.60 5.33 10.38
C GLY A 63 -4.86 4.13 9.78
N TYR A 64 -5.37 2.91 9.90
CA TYR A 64 -4.80 1.73 9.26
C TYR A 64 -5.24 1.69 7.79
N ASN A 65 -4.41 2.22 6.90
CA ASN A 65 -4.78 2.50 5.51
C ASN A 65 -4.12 1.57 4.50
N TYR A 66 -3.26 0.65 4.95
CA TYR A 66 -2.51 -0.23 4.07
C TYR A 66 -2.92 -1.69 4.23
N ILE A 67 -3.01 -2.39 3.10
CA ILE A 67 -3.03 -3.85 3.00
C ILE A 67 -1.72 -4.24 2.32
N ASN A 68 -0.81 -4.82 3.10
CA ASN A 68 0.51 -5.23 2.62
C ASN A 68 0.47 -6.73 2.30
N ILE A 69 0.62 -7.04 1.03
CA ILE A 69 0.73 -8.41 0.54
C ILE A 69 2.19 -8.81 0.70
N ASP A 70 2.44 -9.71 1.62
CA ASP A 70 3.75 -10.25 1.91
C ASP A 70 4.10 -11.40 0.96
N ASP A 71 5.13 -12.20 1.26
CA ASP A 71 5.56 -13.32 0.43
C ASP A 71 4.44 -14.33 0.15
N GLY A 72 4.59 -15.11 -0.93
CA GLY A 72 3.63 -16.10 -1.38
C GLY A 72 2.82 -15.70 -2.61
N PHE A 73 2.94 -14.47 -3.11
CA PHE A 73 2.27 -14.06 -4.34
C PHE A 73 3.04 -14.43 -5.61
N SER A 74 4.34 -14.67 -5.49
CA SER A 74 5.23 -15.02 -6.61
C SER A 74 4.93 -16.42 -7.15
N GLY A 75 4.85 -16.55 -8.47
CA GLY A 75 4.69 -17.82 -9.16
C GLY A 75 6.00 -18.28 -9.80
N HIS A 76 6.51 -17.51 -10.73
CA HIS A 76 7.76 -17.81 -11.45
C HIS A 76 8.21 -16.58 -12.23
N ARG A 77 9.50 -16.60 -12.63
CA ARG A 77 9.99 -15.69 -13.65
C ARG A 77 9.98 -16.40 -15.01
N ASP A 78 9.56 -15.68 -16.03
CA ASP A 78 9.65 -16.19 -17.42
C ASP A 78 11.06 -16.08 -17.99
N GLU A 79 11.24 -16.49 -19.25
CA GLU A 79 12.53 -16.47 -19.95
C GLU A 79 13.12 -15.05 -20.09
N THR A 80 12.31 -14.01 -19.94
CA THR A 80 12.75 -12.60 -19.96
C THR A 80 13.11 -12.08 -18.58
N GLY A 81 12.92 -12.89 -17.53
CA GLY A 81 13.12 -12.53 -16.13
C GLY A 81 11.91 -11.87 -15.47
N LYS A 82 10.82 -11.67 -16.21
CA LYS A 82 9.61 -11.04 -15.68
C LYS A 82 8.90 -11.94 -14.67
N MET A 83 8.59 -11.38 -13.50
CA MET A 83 7.82 -12.06 -12.47
C MET A 83 6.35 -12.21 -12.87
N HIS A 84 5.81 -13.40 -12.64
CA HIS A 84 4.38 -13.70 -12.76
C HIS A 84 3.79 -14.05 -11.39
N PRO A 85 2.53 -13.64 -11.11
CA PRO A 85 1.84 -14.05 -9.90
C PRO A 85 1.65 -15.57 -9.85
N HIS A 86 1.54 -16.11 -8.63
CA HIS A 86 1.24 -17.52 -8.44
C HIS A 86 -0.12 -17.88 -9.06
N PRO A 87 -0.20 -18.84 -10.00
CA PRO A 87 -1.39 -19.07 -10.81
C PRO A 87 -2.60 -19.54 -10.00
N ASP A 88 -2.39 -20.30 -8.94
CA ASP A 88 -3.48 -20.80 -8.10
C ASP A 88 -3.89 -19.81 -7.00
N ARG A 89 -2.92 -19.08 -6.45
CA ARG A 89 -3.17 -18.10 -5.37
C ARG A 89 -3.76 -16.79 -5.90
N PHE A 90 -3.29 -16.35 -7.07
CA PHE A 90 -3.68 -15.09 -7.72
C PHE A 90 -4.04 -15.29 -9.20
N PRO A 91 -5.07 -16.09 -9.49
CA PRO A 91 -5.40 -16.50 -10.87
C PRO A 91 -5.80 -15.32 -11.77
N ASN A 92 -6.28 -14.21 -11.20
CA ASN A 92 -6.65 -13.00 -11.93
C ASN A 92 -5.57 -11.91 -11.92
N GLY A 93 -4.40 -12.24 -11.34
CA GLY A 93 -3.25 -11.34 -11.25
C GLY A 93 -3.34 -10.30 -10.13
N MET A 94 -2.20 -9.66 -9.85
CA MET A 94 -2.08 -8.71 -8.74
C MET A 94 -2.90 -7.44 -8.95
N LYS A 95 -3.09 -7.02 -10.20
CA LYS A 95 -3.86 -5.81 -10.50
C LYS A 95 -5.31 -5.88 -10.00
N VAL A 96 -5.96 -7.03 -10.12
CA VAL A 96 -7.34 -7.21 -9.64
C VAL A 96 -7.41 -7.04 -8.12
N VAL A 97 -6.40 -7.50 -7.40
CA VAL A 97 -6.32 -7.37 -5.95
C VAL A 97 -6.06 -5.91 -5.55
N SER A 98 -5.10 -5.26 -6.20
CA SER A 98 -4.80 -3.85 -5.91
C SER A 98 -5.98 -2.93 -6.25
N ASP A 99 -6.65 -3.14 -7.39
CA ASP A 99 -7.85 -2.37 -7.76
C ASP A 99 -8.97 -2.54 -6.70
N TYR A 100 -9.15 -3.75 -6.19
CA TYR A 100 -10.12 -4.02 -5.12
C TYR A 100 -9.78 -3.23 -3.85
N ILE A 101 -8.52 -3.32 -3.38
CA ILE A 101 -8.04 -2.59 -2.21
C ILE A 101 -8.24 -1.08 -2.39
N HIS A 102 -7.91 -0.55 -3.57
CA HIS A 102 -8.10 0.87 -3.91
C HIS A 102 -9.58 1.27 -3.94
N SER A 103 -10.47 0.39 -4.39
CA SER A 103 -11.92 0.66 -4.40
C SER A 103 -12.50 0.88 -3.00
N LEU A 104 -11.87 0.31 -1.97
CA LEU A 104 -12.19 0.53 -0.55
C LEU A 104 -11.55 1.81 0.01
N GLY A 105 -10.78 2.55 -0.81
CA GLY A 105 -10.01 3.73 -0.39
C GLY A 105 -8.86 3.38 0.53
N LEU A 106 -8.33 2.16 0.42
CA LEU A 106 -7.10 1.68 1.06
C LEU A 106 -5.94 1.77 0.08
N LYS A 107 -4.73 1.53 0.56
CA LYS A 107 -3.50 1.47 -0.22
C LYS A 107 -3.01 0.02 -0.25
N ALA A 108 -2.61 -0.45 -1.43
CA ALA A 108 -1.96 -1.74 -1.58
C ALA A 108 -0.46 -1.59 -1.40
N GLY A 109 0.14 -2.47 -0.62
CA GLY A 109 1.58 -2.65 -0.51
C GLY A 109 1.97 -4.04 -0.96
N ILE A 110 3.19 -4.18 -1.45
CA ILE A 110 3.73 -5.46 -1.88
C ILE A 110 5.13 -5.66 -1.29
N TYR A 111 5.50 -6.91 -1.09
CA TYR A 111 6.77 -7.33 -0.55
C TYR A 111 7.69 -7.84 -1.66
N SER A 112 8.98 -7.70 -1.45
CA SER A 112 10.01 -8.49 -2.15
C SER A 112 11.29 -8.55 -1.34
N ASP A 113 12.11 -9.59 -1.56
CA ASP A 113 13.44 -9.74 -0.99
C ASP A 113 14.52 -9.16 -1.90
N ALA A 114 15.57 -8.58 -1.31
CA ALA A 114 16.70 -8.03 -2.03
C ALA A 114 17.66 -9.11 -2.62
N GLY A 115 17.54 -10.37 -2.17
CA GLY A 115 18.37 -11.49 -2.61
C GLY A 115 17.84 -12.22 -3.84
N ASP A 116 18.39 -13.41 -4.10
CA ASP A 116 17.95 -14.28 -5.21
C ASP A 116 16.61 -14.96 -4.92
N ASN A 117 16.35 -15.28 -3.66
CA ASN A 117 15.17 -16.03 -3.23
C ASN A 117 14.34 -15.21 -2.25
N THR A 118 13.07 -15.57 -2.10
CA THR A 118 12.22 -14.98 -1.06
C THR A 118 12.25 -15.79 0.23
N CYS A 119 11.83 -15.16 1.33
CA CYS A 119 11.77 -15.79 2.66
C CYS A 119 10.93 -17.06 2.67
N GLY A 120 9.87 -17.13 1.87
CA GLY A 120 9.00 -18.29 1.76
C GLY A 120 9.72 -19.56 1.31
N SER A 121 10.77 -19.43 0.49
CA SER A 121 11.59 -20.56 0.09
C SER A 121 12.35 -21.20 1.27
N ILE A 122 12.66 -20.40 2.29
CA ILE A 122 13.45 -20.82 3.46
C ILE A 122 12.53 -21.29 4.60
N TYR A 123 11.52 -20.48 4.93
CA TYR A 123 10.68 -20.72 6.11
C TYR A 123 9.53 -21.69 5.84
N ASP A 124 9.01 -21.71 4.61
CA ASP A 124 7.85 -22.55 4.25
C ASP A 124 8.19 -23.60 3.19
N ASN A 125 9.44 -23.68 2.73
CA ASN A 125 9.87 -24.53 1.62
C ASN A 125 9.05 -24.27 0.34
N ASP A 126 8.60 -23.03 0.12
CA ASP A 126 7.87 -22.68 -1.10
C ASP A 126 8.81 -22.64 -2.29
N ALA A 127 8.65 -23.60 -3.20
CA ALA A 127 9.47 -23.69 -4.41
C ALA A 127 9.33 -22.43 -5.29
N ASN A 128 8.22 -21.72 -5.22
CA ASN A 128 7.98 -20.49 -5.98
C ASN A 128 8.80 -19.31 -5.45
N GLY A 129 9.29 -19.39 -4.22
CA GLY A 129 10.19 -18.40 -3.64
C GLY A 129 11.63 -18.48 -4.15
N VAL A 130 12.00 -19.59 -4.78
CA VAL A 130 13.34 -19.80 -5.35
C VAL A 130 13.47 -19.00 -6.64
N GLY A 131 14.48 -18.13 -6.74
CA GLY A 131 14.69 -17.26 -7.89
C GLY A 131 13.67 -16.12 -8.02
N SER A 132 12.86 -15.89 -6.98
CA SER A 132 11.81 -14.86 -6.99
C SER A 132 12.21 -13.55 -6.30
N GLY A 133 13.43 -13.46 -5.76
CA GLY A 133 13.95 -12.22 -5.18
C GLY A 133 14.32 -11.18 -6.24
N LEU A 134 14.59 -9.95 -5.80
CA LEU A 134 14.86 -8.80 -6.68
C LEU A 134 16.23 -8.80 -7.32
N TYR A 135 17.20 -9.56 -6.78
CA TYR A 135 18.58 -9.45 -7.21
C TYR A 135 18.74 -9.68 -8.73
N GLY A 136 19.25 -8.66 -9.42
CA GLY A 136 19.41 -8.65 -10.88
C GLY A 136 18.13 -8.33 -11.68
N HIS A 137 17.00 -8.06 -10.99
CA HIS A 137 15.70 -7.74 -11.60
C HIS A 137 15.07 -6.47 -11.04
N GLU A 138 15.81 -5.66 -10.29
CA GLU A 138 15.32 -4.56 -9.48
C GLU A 138 14.47 -3.59 -10.30
N GLN A 139 14.98 -3.12 -11.44
CA GLN A 139 14.25 -2.18 -12.28
C GLN A 139 13.03 -2.82 -12.93
N GLN A 140 13.18 -4.06 -13.42
CA GLN A 140 12.09 -4.78 -14.10
C GLN A 140 10.91 -5.03 -13.14
N ASP A 141 11.20 -5.40 -11.89
CA ASP A 141 10.17 -5.67 -10.89
C ASP A 141 9.50 -4.39 -10.40
N MET A 142 10.27 -3.29 -10.25
CA MET A 142 9.69 -1.98 -9.90
C MET A 142 8.72 -1.45 -10.96
N ASP A 143 8.93 -1.81 -12.22
CA ASP A 143 8.04 -1.42 -13.33
C ASP A 143 6.73 -2.26 -13.37
N LEU A 144 6.62 -3.31 -12.55
CA LEU A 144 5.42 -4.16 -12.45
C LEU A 144 4.40 -3.62 -11.44
N TYR A 145 4.81 -2.76 -10.53
CA TYR A 145 4.02 -2.28 -9.38
C TYR A 145 3.67 -0.80 -9.52
#